data_92c09f4f3ef122fe39b8fc7d1a24255e
#
_entry.id   92c09f4f3ef122fe39b8fc7d1a24255e
#
_cell.length_a   1.000
_cell.length_b   1.000
_cell.length_c   1.000
_cell.angle_alpha   90.00
_cell.angle_beta   90.00
_cell.angle_gamma   90.00
#
_symmetry.space_group_name_H-M   'P 1'
#
loop_
_entity.id
_entity.type
_entity.pdbx_description
1 polymer ?
#
loop_
_entity_poly.entity_id
_entity_poly.type
_entity_poly.pdbx_seq_one_letter_code
_entity_poly.pdbx_strand_id
1 'polypeptide(L)'
;MAKGKLFVISGASGVGKSTVLSRVMSQRDDLRFSVSATTRAPRPGEVDGQSYYFVTKEKFQQMIADDAFLEYDAHMDNYYGTPKAQLEEKLSRGHVLLDIEPNGAFVVKHARPDAQLIFIAPPSLEELEKRLRSRGDTSEEQIAKRLGRSQWEMEQGKKYDHYVVNDQVEACAEKILKIIADAN
;
A
#
# COMPACT_ATOMS: atom_id res chain seq x y z
N MET A 1 -13.40 23.78 -3.03
CA MET A 1 -13.14 22.80 -1.96
C MET A 1 -11.63 22.52 -1.94
N ALA A 2 -11.01 22.35 -0.78
CA ALA A 2 -9.59 22.00 -0.70
C ALA A 2 -9.38 20.64 -1.38
N LYS A 3 -8.28 20.51 -2.14
CA LYS A 3 -7.90 19.23 -2.79
C LYS A 3 -7.58 18.22 -1.69
N GLY A 4 -8.07 16.98 -1.86
CA GLY A 4 -7.77 15.90 -0.91
C GLY A 4 -6.27 15.62 -0.82
N LYS A 5 -5.82 15.04 0.29
CA LYS A 5 -4.41 14.66 0.52
C LYS A 5 -4.18 13.19 0.18
N LEU A 6 -2.96 12.88 -0.25
CA LEU A 6 -2.51 11.54 -0.56
C LEU A 6 -1.78 10.93 0.63
N PHE A 7 -2.25 9.78 1.10
CA PHE A 7 -1.64 8.97 2.13
C PHE A 7 -1.12 7.68 1.49
N VAL A 8 0.17 7.46 1.55
CA VAL A 8 0.81 6.26 1.01
C VAL A 8 1.11 5.31 2.15
N ILE A 9 0.53 4.13 2.10
CA ILE A 9 0.70 3.10 3.11
C ILE A 9 1.60 2.01 2.57
N SER A 10 2.61 1.67 3.34
CA SER A 10 3.38 0.44 3.17
C SER A 10 3.43 -0.34 4.49
N GLY A 11 3.91 -1.54 4.47
CA GLY A 11 4.05 -2.32 5.70
C GLY A 11 4.78 -3.62 5.46
N ALA A 12 5.34 -4.16 6.54
CA ALA A 12 6.05 -5.42 6.49
C ALA A 12 5.16 -6.57 5.99
N SER A 13 5.74 -7.46 5.19
CA SER A 13 5.02 -8.62 4.67
C SER A 13 4.45 -9.47 5.82
N GLY A 14 3.12 -9.67 5.83
CA GLY A 14 2.45 -10.44 6.89
C GLY A 14 2.05 -9.64 8.13
N VAL A 15 2.24 -8.32 8.14
CA VAL A 15 1.91 -7.46 9.30
C VAL A 15 0.40 -7.32 9.56
N GLY A 16 -0.47 -7.73 8.63
CA GLY A 16 -1.93 -7.53 8.74
C GLY A 16 -2.43 -6.21 8.16
N LYS A 17 -1.66 -5.61 7.25
CA LYS A 17 -1.97 -4.31 6.61
C LYS A 17 -3.39 -4.22 6.06
N SER A 18 -3.85 -5.21 5.28
CA SER A 18 -5.18 -5.22 4.67
C SER A 18 -6.32 -5.14 5.69
N THR A 19 -6.18 -5.81 6.84
CA THR A 19 -7.17 -5.76 7.94
C THR A 19 -7.22 -4.36 8.56
N VAL A 20 -6.05 -3.76 8.82
CA VAL A 20 -5.96 -2.39 9.35
C VAL A 20 -6.57 -1.39 8.37
N LEU A 21 -6.24 -1.49 7.07
CA LEU A 21 -6.75 -0.58 6.05
C LEU A 21 -8.26 -0.71 5.86
N SER A 22 -8.80 -1.94 5.90
CA SER A 22 -10.26 -2.16 5.88
C SER A 22 -10.94 -1.44 7.06
N ARG A 23 -10.32 -1.50 8.26
CA ARG A 23 -10.84 -0.82 9.45
C ARG A 23 -10.77 0.70 9.32
N VAL A 24 -9.67 1.25 8.79
CA VAL A 24 -9.52 2.69 8.52
C VAL A 24 -10.57 3.17 7.52
N MET A 25 -10.71 2.47 6.40
CA MET A 25 -11.65 2.83 5.33
C MET A 25 -13.12 2.81 5.80
N SER A 26 -13.49 1.88 6.69
CA SER A 26 -14.86 1.78 7.21
C SER A 26 -15.28 2.94 8.13
N GLN A 27 -14.35 3.79 8.56
CA GLN A 27 -14.60 4.87 9.53
C GLN A 27 -14.56 6.27 8.89
N ARG A 28 -14.30 6.38 7.57
CA ARG A 28 -14.16 7.68 6.88
C ARG A 28 -14.76 7.65 5.48
N ASP A 29 -15.87 8.33 5.30
CA ASP A 29 -16.57 8.44 4.00
C ASP A 29 -15.85 9.36 3.00
N ASP A 30 -14.96 10.22 3.48
CA ASP A 30 -14.14 11.13 2.68
C ASP A 30 -12.81 10.52 2.21
N LEU A 31 -12.50 9.29 2.65
CA LEU A 31 -11.30 8.55 2.27
C LEU A 31 -11.62 7.55 1.15
N ARG A 32 -10.81 7.56 0.10
CA ARG A 32 -10.94 6.68 -1.07
C ARG A 32 -9.70 5.85 -1.25
N PHE A 33 -9.88 4.58 -1.63
CA PHE A 33 -8.76 3.70 -1.94
C PHE A 33 -8.30 3.93 -3.39
N SER A 34 -6.98 4.07 -3.60
CA SER A 34 -6.40 4.11 -4.93
C SER A 34 -6.31 2.70 -5.52
N VAL A 35 -6.87 2.52 -6.71
CA VAL A 35 -6.82 1.24 -7.43
C VAL A 35 -5.62 1.28 -8.38
N SER A 36 -4.67 0.36 -8.20
CA SER A 36 -3.50 0.22 -9.07
C SER A 36 -3.83 -0.57 -10.34
N ALA A 37 -3.08 -0.34 -11.40
CA ALA A 37 -3.08 -1.20 -12.58
C ALA A 37 -2.09 -2.35 -12.40
N THR A 38 -2.40 -3.51 -12.97
CA THR A 38 -1.50 -4.67 -12.97
C THR A 38 -1.64 -5.50 -14.25
N THR A 39 -0.54 -6.16 -14.63
CA THR A 39 -0.54 -7.15 -15.72
C THR A 39 -0.79 -8.57 -15.26
N ARG A 40 -0.88 -8.78 -13.93
CA ARG A 40 -1.24 -10.07 -13.34
C ARG A 40 -2.70 -10.42 -13.66
N ALA A 41 -2.96 -11.68 -13.97
CA ALA A 41 -4.32 -12.16 -14.10
C ALA A 41 -5.12 -12.01 -12.78
N PRO A 42 -6.43 -11.71 -12.85
CA PRO A 42 -7.29 -11.66 -11.67
C PRO A 42 -7.29 -12.99 -10.90
N ARG A 43 -7.30 -12.91 -9.58
CA ARG A 43 -7.55 -14.07 -8.72
C ARG A 43 -9.06 -14.26 -8.49
N PRO A 44 -9.52 -15.44 -8.04
CA PRO A 44 -10.92 -15.64 -7.66
C PRO A 44 -11.37 -14.57 -6.66
N GLY A 45 -12.50 -13.91 -6.97
CA GLY A 45 -13.08 -12.85 -6.13
C GLY A 45 -12.53 -11.44 -6.40
N GLU A 46 -11.48 -11.27 -7.19
CA GLU A 46 -11.03 -9.93 -7.60
C GLU A 46 -11.89 -9.39 -8.76
N VAL A 47 -12.20 -8.10 -8.68
CA VAL A 47 -13.04 -7.40 -9.67
C VAL A 47 -12.24 -6.28 -10.32
N ASP A 48 -12.30 -6.23 -11.67
CA ASP A 48 -11.67 -5.15 -12.44
C ASP A 48 -12.23 -3.78 -12.05
N GLY A 49 -11.33 -2.79 -11.95
CA GLY A 49 -11.66 -1.44 -11.51
C GLY A 49 -11.93 -1.28 -10.00
N GLN A 50 -11.97 -2.37 -9.24
CA GLN A 50 -12.13 -2.36 -7.78
C GLN A 50 -10.89 -2.89 -7.06
N SER A 51 -10.47 -4.11 -7.39
CA SER A 51 -9.27 -4.73 -6.81
C SER A 51 -8.00 -4.17 -7.47
N TYR A 52 -8.01 -4.21 -8.80
CA TYR A 52 -7.00 -3.65 -9.71
C TYR A 52 -7.67 -3.24 -11.02
N TYR A 53 -6.99 -2.42 -11.82
CA TYR A 53 -7.22 -2.33 -13.27
C TYR A 53 -6.36 -3.41 -13.92
N PHE A 54 -6.99 -4.51 -14.37
CA PHE A 54 -6.28 -5.61 -15.00
C PHE A 54 -6.05 -5.29 -16.49
N VAL A 55 -4.78 -5.12 -16.88
CA VAL A 55 -4.40 -4.73 -18.23
C VAL A 55 -3.39 -5.73 -18.82
N THR A 56 -3.27 -5.77 -20.16
CA THR A 56 -2.22 -6.56 -20.80
C THR A 56 -0.84 -5.90 -20.62
N LYS A 57 0.23 -6.68 -20.82
CA LYS A 57 1.61 -6.14 -20.77
C LYS A 57 1.82 -5.03 -21.79
N GLU A 58 1.30 -5.22 -23.02
CA GLU A 58 1.36 -4.24 -24.09
C GLU A 58 0.65 -2.93 -23.70
N LYS A 59 -0.55 -3.05 -23.12
CA LYS A 59 -1.30 -1.87 -22.64
C LYS A 59 -0.55 -1.16 -21.52
N PHE A 60 0.04 -1.91 -20.58
CA PHE A 60 0.82 -1.33 -19.49
C PHE A 60 2.06 -0.58 -20.03
N GLN A 61 2.77 -1.18 -20.99
CA GLN A 61 3.92 -0.53 -21.65
C GLN A 61 3.52 0.74 -22.40
N GLN A 62 2.35 0.73 -23.07
CA GLN A 62 1.82 1.94 -23.69
C GLN A 62 1.54 3.02 -22.63
N MET A 63 0.95 2.66 -21.50
CA MET A 63 0.70 3.59 -20.39
C MET A 63 2.00 4.17 -19.81
N ILE A 64 3.10 3.40 -19.77
CA ILE A 64 4.43 3.92 -19.41
C ILE A 64 4.89 4.95 -20.43
N ALA A 65 4.80 4.63 -21.72
CA ALA A 65 5.22 5.53 -22.80
C ALA A 65 4.42 6.85 -22.80
N ASP A 66 3.16 6.80 -22.42
CA ASP A 66 2.25 7.94 -22.30
C ASP A 66 2.42 8.72 -20.97
N ASP A 67 3.41 8.37 -20.13
CA ASP A 67 3.63 8.95 -18.78
C ASP A 67 2.37 8.90 -17.87
N ALA A 68 1.57 7.85 -18.02
CA ALA A 68 0.27 7.73 -17.34
C ALA A 68 0.37 7.29 -15.87
N PHE A 69 1.54 6.85 -15.38
CA PHE A 69 1.73 6.38 -14.02
C PHE A 69 2.43 7.42 -13.13
N LEU A 70 1.96 7.56 -11.90
CA LEU A 70 2.67 8.30 -10.84
C LEU A 70 3.93 7.53 -10.39
N GLU A 71 3.80 6.22 -10.24
CA GLU A 71 4.86 5.25 -9.99
C GLU A 71 4.48 3.91 -10.65
N TYR A 72 5.46 3.11 -10.97
CA TYR A 72 5.27 1.71 -11.36
C TYR A 72 6.50 0.88 -11.00
N ASP A 73 6.31 -0.42 -10.81
CA ASP A 73 7.36 -1.38 -10.50
C ASP A 73 7.06 -2.74 -11.14
N ALA A 74 8.10 -3.54 -11.32
CA ALA A 74 8.01 -4.92 -11.77
C ALA A 74 8.19 -5.87 -10.59
N HIS A 75 7.24 -6.77 -10.39
CA HIS A 75 7.30 -7.78 -9.33
C HIS A 75 6.84 -9.14 -9.85
N MET A 76 7.67 -10.18 -9.72
CA MET A 76 7.37 -11.55 -10.14
C MET A 76 6.77 -11.63 -11.56
N ASP A 77 7.47 -11.14 -12.57
CA ASP A 77 7.08 -11.13 -13.99
C ASP A 77 5.84 -10.30 -14.33
N ASN A 78 5.28 -9.57 -13.38
CA ASN A 78 4.16 -8.67 -13.57
C ASN A 78 4.54 -7.23 -13.24
N TYR A 79 3.81 -6.31 -13.85
CA TYR A 79 3.89 -4.89 -13.58
C TYR A 79 2.75 -4.46 -12.67
N TYR A 80 3.04 -3.48 -11.81
CA TYR A 80 2.08 -2.79 -10.96
C TYR A 80 2.34 -1.30 -11.05
N GLY A 81 1.31 -0.47 -11.06
CA GLY A 81 1.49 0.98 -11.14
C GLY A 81 0.25 1.75 -10.73
N THR A 82 0.46 2.99 -10.31
CA THR A 82 -0.60 3.91 -9.88
C THR A 82 -0.95 4.87 -11.03
N PRO A 83 -2.14 4.72 -11.65
CA PRO A 83 -2.54 5.61 -12.75
C PRO A 83 -2.81 7.03 -12.26
N LYS A 84 -2.15 8.03 -12.86
CA LYS A 84 -2.26 9.46 -12.48
C LYS A 84 -3.70 9.99 -12.58
N ALA A 85 -4.38 9.72 -13.70
CA ALA A 85 -5.70 10.29 -13.96
C ALA A 85 -6.74 9.87 -12.91
N GLN A 86 -6.80 8.57 -12.58
CA GLN A 86 -7.72 8.03 -11.58
C GLN A 86 -7.38 8.52 -10.17
N LEU A 87 -6.08 8.67 -9.86
CA LEU A 87 -5.65 9.23 -8.58
C LEU A 87 -6.10 10.68 -8.43
N GLU A 88 -5.86 11.53 -9.45
CA GLU A 88 -6.26 12.94 -9.43
C GLU A 88 -7.78 13.12 -9.37
N GLU A 89 -8.54 12.29 -10.07
CA GLU A 89 -10.00 12.28 -9.97
C GLU A 89 -10.45 11.99 -8.53
N LYS A 90 -9.86 10.99 -7.86
CA LYS A 90 -10.20 10.67 -6.46
C LYS A 90 -9.80 11.78 -5.50
N LEU A 91 -8.61 12.38 -5.69
CA LEU A 91 -8.14 13.52 -4.89
C LEU A 91 -9.02 14.77 -5.02
N SER A 92 -9.71 14.94 -6.15
CA SER A 92 -10.67 16.03 -6.31
C SER A 92 -11.94 15.85 -5.47
N ARG A 93 -12.20 14.62 -5.00
CA ARG A 93 -13.41 14.24 -4.24
C ARG A 93 -13.16 13.95 -2.76
N GLY A 94 -11.90 13.95 -2.31
CA GLY A 94 -11.53 13.68 -0.93
C GLY A 94 -10.10 13.14 -0.81
N HIS A 95 -9.76 12.67 0.37
CA HIS A 95 -8.46 12.06 0.63
C HIS A 95 -8.32 10.70 -0.08
N VAL A 96 -7.09 10.35 -0.44
CA VAL A 96 -6.79 9.07 -1.09
C VAL A 96 -5.75 8.29 -0.28
N LEU A 97 -6.02 7.01 -0.10
CA LEU A 97 -5.12 6.04 0.48
C LEU A 97 -4.56 5.15 -0.63
N LEU A 98 -3.24 5.08 -0.75
CA LEU A 98 -2.51 4.30 -1.74
C LEU A 98 -1.68 3.23 -1.01
N ASP A 99 -1.95 1.95 -1.31
CA ASP A 99 -1.24 0.80 -0.74
C ASP A 99 -0.19 0.29 -1.73
N ILE A 100 1.08 0.60 -1.49
CA ILE A 100 2.20 0.21 -2.35
C ILE A 100 3.44 -0.17 -1.52
N GLU A 101 4.42 -0.75 -2.20
CA GLU A 101 5.69 -1.13 -1.59
C GLU A 101 6.63 0.06 -1.37
N PRO A 102 7.66 -0.06 -0.48
CA PRO A 102 8.51 1.06 -0.11
C PRO A 102 9.19 1.76 -1.28
N ASN A 103 9.64 1.03 -2.29
CA ASN A 103 10.29 1.64 -3.46
C ASN A 103 9.33 2.59 -4.19
N GLY A 104 8.10 2.15 -4.45
CA GLY A 104 7.06 2.98 -5.06
C GLY A 104 6.69 4.17 -4.18
N ALA A 105 6.63 3.98 -2.86
CA ALA A 105 6.31 5.06 -1.92
C ALA A 105 7.32 6.21 -1.98
N PHE A 106 8.62 5.92 -2.11
CA PHE A 106 9.64 6.95 -2.26
C PHE A 106 9.58 7.66 -3.62
N VAL A 107 9.24 6.94 -4.68
CA VAL A 107 8.97 7.56 -6.01
C VAL A 107 7.80 8.53 -5.89
N VAL A 108 6.70 8.12 -5.25
CA VAL A 108 5.55 8.99 -4.99
C VAL A 108 5.95 10.20 -4.16
N LYS A 109 6.70 10.02 -3.06
CA LYS A 109 7.14 11.14 -2.20
C LYS A 109 8.00 12.15 -2.94
N HIS A 110 8.85 11.69 -3.85
CA HIS A 110 9.66 12.55 -4.69
C HIS A 110 8.80 13.37 -5.67
N ALA A 111 7.85 12.71 -6.33
CA ALA A 111 6.94 13.36 -7.28
C ALA A 111 5.86 14.23 -6.59
N ARG A 112 5.49 13.88 -5.39
CA ARG A 112 4.44 14.51 -4.56
C ARG A 112 4.97 14.73 -3.13
N PRO A 113 5.77 15.79 -2.88
CA PRO A 113 6.33 16.06 -1.53
C PRO A 113 5.26 16.27 -0.46
N ASP A 114 4.04 16.66 -0.85
CA ASP A 114 2.86 16.82 0.01
C ASP A 114 2.23 15.49 0.46
N ALA A 115 2.56 14.37 -0.19
CA ALA A 115 2.07 13.05 0.21
C ALA A 115 2.63 12.66 1.59
N GLN A 116 1.78 12.04 2.42
CA GLN A 116 2.15 11.52 3.74
C GLN A 116 2.45 10.02 3.63
N LEU A 117 3.68 9.64 3.96
CA LEU A 117 4.10 8.23 3.99
C LEU A 117 3.86 7.64 5.38
N ILE A 118 3.11 6.53 5.45
CA ILE A 118 2.80 5.82 6.69
C ILE A 118 3.27 4.37 6.54
N PHE A 119 4.15 3.93 7.42
CA PHE A 119 4.63 2.54 7.45
C PHE A 119 3.98 1.77 8.60
N ILE A 120 3.39 0.61 8.31
CA ILE A 120 2.82 -0.29 9.31
C ILE A 120 3.83 -1.40 9.61
N ALA A 121 4.30 -1.44 10.85
CA ALA A 121 5.30 -2.39 11.34
C ALA A 121 4.69 -3.41 12.30
N PRO A 122 5.23 -4.63 12.39
CA PRO A 122 4.93 -5.53 13.49
C PRO A 122 5.59 -5.02 14.80
N PRO A 123 5.16 -5.50 15.97
CA PRO A 123 5.82 -5.18 17.24
C PRO A 123 7.29 -5.61 17.28
N SER A 124 7.58 -6.78 16.69
CA SER A 124 8.94 -7.29 16.50
C SER A 124 9.00 -8.29 15.34
N LEU A 125 10.21 -8.66 14.91
CA LEU A 125 10.40 -9.73 13.91
C LEU A 125 9.98 -11.09 14.46
N GLU A 126 10.20 -11.34 15.75
CA GLU A 126 9.79 -12.59 16.41
C GLU A 126 8.25 -12.75 16.43
N GLU A 127 7.54 -11.65 16.69
CA GLU A 127 6.08 -11.67 16.64
C GLU A 127 5.57 -11.88 15.21
N LEU A 128 6.22 -11.27 14.22
CA LEU A 128 5.91 -11.49 12.82
C LEU A 128 6.15 -12.96 12.41
N GLU A 129 7.26 -13.55 12.85
CA GLU A 129 7.56 -14.96 12.60
C GLU A 129 6.47 -15.87 13.17
N LYS A 130 6.04 -15.64 14.42
CA LYS A 130 4.94 -16.39 15.03
C LYS A 130 3.65 -16.29 14.21
N ARG A 131 3.31 -15.08 13.74
CA ARG A 131 2.13 -14.85 12.88
C ARG A 131 2.23 -15.58 11.55
N LEU A 132 3.41 -15.62 10.92
CA LEU A 132 3.64 -16.35 9.68
C LEU A 132 3.53 -17.87 9.88
N ARG A 133 4.09 -18.39 10.98
CA ARG A 133 4.04 -19.82 11.32
C ARG A 133 2.63 -20.30 11.68
N SER A 134 1.85 -19.46 12.38
CA SER A 134 0.48 -19.83 12.83
C SER A 134 -0.50 -20.04 11.67
N ARG A 135 -0.21 -19.54 10.47
CA ARG A 135 -1.04 -19.77 9.27
C ARG A 135 -0.96 -21.21 8.73
N GLY A 136 0.12 -21.94 9.03
CA GLY A 136 0.25 -23.37 8.74
C GLY A 136 0.41 -23.76 7.26
N ASP A 137 0.38 -22.80 6.34
CA ASP A 137 0.39 -23.01 4.89
C ASP A 137 1.72 -22.62 4.23
N THR A 138 2.75 -22.28 5.02
CA THR A 138 3.98 -21.67 4.54
C THR A 138 5.20 -22.54 4.95
N SER A 139 6.04 -22.92 3.98
CA SER A 139 7.27 -23.67 4.25
C SER A 139 8.31 -22.81 5.00
N GLU A 140 9.25 -23.49 5.71
CA GLU A 140 10.36 -22.81 6.43
C GLU A 140 11.18 -21.91 5.52
N GLU A 141 11.45 -22.32 4.29
CA GLU A 141 12.17 -21.51 3.30
C GLU A 141 11.40 -20.24 2.93
N GLN A 142 10.09 -20.34 2.74
CA GLN A 142 9.23 -19.21 2.46
C GLN A 142 9.13 -18.26 3.67
N ILE A 143 9.09 -18.81 4.90
CA ILE A 143 9.10 -18.00 6.13
C ILE A 143 10.40 -17.21 6.22
N ALA A 144 11.56 -17.87 6.05
CA ALA A 144 12.86 -17.19 6.07
C ALA A 144 12.95 -16.06 5.02
N LYS A 145 12.48 -16.33 3.80
CA LYS A 145 12.45 -15.32 2.72
C LYS A 145 11.55 -14.13 3.07
N ARG A 146 10.36 -14.38 3.64
CA ARG A 146 9.43 -13.33 4.08
C ARG A 146 10.00 -12.51 5.23
N LEU A 147 10.65 -13.14 6.21
CA LEU A 147 11.30 -12.44 7.33
C LEU A 147 12.44 -11.55 6.86
N GLY A 148 13.32 -12.04 5.98
CA GLY A 148 14.40 -11.23 5.41
C GLY A 148 13.86 -10.01 4.65
N ARG A 149 12.78 -10.18 3.87
CA ARG A 149 12.11 -9.07 3.19
C ARG A 149 11.51 -8.09 4.19
N SER A 150 10.82 -8.59 5.22
CA SER A 150 10.18 -7.75 6.23
C SER A 150 11.19 -6.94 7.02
N GLN A 151 12.36 -7.50 7.32
CA GLN A 151 13.45 -6.77 7.96
C GLN A 151 13.92 -5.60 7.10
N TRP A 152 14.12 -5.82 5.80
CA TRP A 152 14.46 -4.76 4.86
C TRP A 152 13.36 -3.70 4.77
N GLU A 153 12.09 -4.12 4.66
CA GLU A 153 10.93 -3.21 4.60
C GLU A 153 10.82 -2.35 5.86
N MET A 154 11.06 -2.93 7.06
CA MET A 154 11.07 -2.19 8.32
C MET A 154 12.19 -1.14 8.37
N GLU A 155 13.38 -1.44 7.85
CA GLU A 155 14.46 -0.45 7.73
C GLU A 155 14.09 0.70 6.78
N GLN A 156 13.41 0.40 5.65
CA GLN A 156 12.88 1.45 4.79
C GLN A 156 11.78 2.25 5.50
N GLY A 157 10.92 1.58 6.27
CA GLY A 157 9.84 2.21 7.03
C GLY A 157 10.30 3.30 8.00
N LYS A 158 11.52 3.20 8.54
CA LYS A 158 12.12 4.25 9.41
C LYS A 158 12.33 5.60 8.70
N LYS A 159 12.27 5.61 7.37
CA LYS A 159 12.41 6.83 6.54
C LYS A 159 11.07 7.47 6.19
N TYR A 160 9.96 6.88 6.63
CA TYR A 160 8.61 7.38 6.38
C TYR A 160 8.28 8.56 7.30
N ASP A 161 7.29 9.36 6.91
CA ASP A 161 6.80 10.45 7.76
C ASP A 161 6.21 9.92 9.08
N HIS A 162 5.57 8.73 9.02
CA HIS A 162 4.95 8.08 10.17
C HIS A 162 5.29 6.58 10.21
N TYR A 163 5.68 6.09 11.38
CA TYR A 163 5.94 4.67 11.66
C TYR A 163 4.95 4.18 12.72
N VAL A 164 4.02 3.30 12.33
CA VAL A 164 2.91 2.84 13.19
C VAL A 164 3.06 1.34 13.45
N VAL A 165 3.10 0.95 14.72
CA VAL A 165 3.18 -0.46 15.10
C VAL A 165 1.77 -1.07 15.16
N ASN A 166 1.57 -2.18 14.45
CA ASN A 166 0.36 -3.01 14.50
C ASN A 166 0.53 -4.13 15.52
N ASP A 167 0.33 -3.81 16.78
CA ASP A 167 0.16 -4.79 17.84
C ASP A 167 -1.30 -5.28 17.87
N GLN A 168 -2.23 -4.33 17.88
CA GLN A 168 -3.66 -4.56 17.77
C GLN A 168 -4.27 -3.72 16.64
N VAL A 169 -5.13 -4.35 15.85
CA VAL A 169 -5.71 -3.76 14.62
C VAL A 169 -6.43 -2.44 14.90
N GLU A 170 -7.26 -2.41 15.95
CA GLU A 170 -8.05 -1.24 16.34
C GLU A 170 -7.16 -0.07 16.71
N ALA A 171 -6.19 -0.29 17.59
CA ALA A 171 -5.26 0.74 18.04
C ALA A 171 -4.37 1.25 16.88
N CYS A 172 -3.97 0.37 15.96
CA CYS A 172 -3.23 0.75 14.76
C CYS A 172 -4.10 1.61 13.82
N ALA A 173 -5.35 1.21 13.59
CA ALA A 173 -6.29 1.96 12.76
C ALA A 173 -6.58 3.35 13.34
N GLU A 174 -6.80 3.48 14.65
CA GLU A 174 -7.00 4.76 15.33
C GLU A 174 -5.82 5.72 15.17
N LYS A 175 -4.58 5.21 15.27
CA LYS A 175 -3.38 6.03 15.03
C LYS A 175 -3.33 6.55 13.59
N ILE A 176 -3.65 5.70 12.61
CA ILE A 176 -3.69 6.10 11.19
C ILE A 176 -4.79 7.13 10.95
N LEU A 177 -5.98 6.93 11.51
CA LEU A 177 -7.09 7.87 11.43
C LEU A 177 -6.73 9.24 12.01
N LYS A 178 -5.99 9.26 13.14
CA LYS A 178 -5.48 10.50 13.74
C LYS A 178 -4.48 11.19 12.80
N ILE A 179 -3.52 10.46 12.22
CA ILE A 179 -2.57 11.02 11.24
C ILE A 179 -3.33 11.68 10.06
N ILE A 180 -4.37 11.00 9.55
CA ILE A 180 -5.19 11.53 8.45
C ILE A 180 -5.95 12.79 8.88
N ALA A 181 -6.47 12.83 10.10
CA ALA A 181 -7.19 13.98 10.64
C ALA A 181 -6.26 15.20 10.88
N ASP A 182 -5.07 14.96 11.43
CA ASP A 182 -4.08 16.01 11.76
C ASP A 182 -3.42 16.60 10.49
N ALA A 183 -3.53 15.91 9.36
CA ALA A 183 -3.01 16.38 8.08
C ALA A 183 -3.90 17.43 7.39
N ASN A 184 -5.09 17.70 7.88
CA ASN A 184 -6.08 18.65 7.28
C ASN A 184 -5.72 20.13 7.49
#